data_ab0fa0eb2717cbd0495a0cab30b6ede3
#
_entry.id   ab0fa0eb2717cbd0495a0cab30b6ede3
#
_cell.length_a   1.000
_cell.length_b   1.000
_cell.length_c   1.000
_cell.angle_alpha   90.00
_cell.angle_beta   90.00
_cell.angle_gamma   90.00
#
_symmetry.space_group_name_H-M   'P 1'
#
loop_
_entity.id
_entity.type
_entity.pdbx_description
1 polymer ?
#
loop_
_entity_poly.entity_id
_entity_poly.type
_entity_poly.pdbx_seq_one_letter_code
_entity_poly.pdbx_strand_id
1 'polypeptide(L)'
;MKPEGSMIITEIIPYGKMKSRVLTDEDFAFSVYRSETGKLGLAEGAVLTQDFLDGTLLPLLTRRAKERVVLLLEKQDYPEAVLRRKLRQSWTPEACIDAAIVWAREKHYLDDRRFAENYLAWHASGKSRRRLFSDLLSKGIDRDLAAELLEQCPVDEETQIAEELRKKHYDPESADPKERNRMAAHLARHGYSWAQIESALRQP
;
A
#
# COMPACT_ATOMS: atom_id res chain seq x y z
N MET A 1 36.29 15.46 17.73
CA MET A 1 35.88 16.08 16.44
C MET A 1 35.22 14.99 15.62
N LYS A 2 33.94 15.17 15.21
CA LYS A 2 33.19 14.19 14.40
C LYS A 2 33.81 14.15 13.01
N PRO A 3 34.18 12.96 12.44
CA PRO A 3 34.64 12.86 11.07
C PRO A 3 33.55 13.34 10.09
N GLU A 4 33.96 13.94 9.00
CA GLU A 4 33.05 14.42 7.95
C GLU A 4 32.25 13.23 7.38
N GLY A 5 30.91 13.35 7.23
CA GLY A 5 30.05 12.26 6.77
C GLY A 5 29.78 11.15 7.80
N SER A 6 30.15 11.32 9.07
CA SER A 6 29.81 10.35 10.13
C SER A 6 28.59 10.78 10.92
N MET A 7 27.90 9.82 11.55
CA MET A 7 26.75 10.03 12.42
C MET A 7 27.05 9.53 13.83
N ILE A 8 26.43 10.10 14.84
CA ILE A 8 26.55 9.63 16.22
C ILE A 8 25.22 8.96 16.63
N ILE A 9 25.32 7.77 17.20
CA ILE A 9 24.14 7.09 17.76
C ILE A 9 23.68 7.86 19.00
N THR A 10 22.48 8.39 18.94
CA THR A 10 21.87 9.16 20.06
C THR A 10 21.11 8.27 21.02
N GLU A 11 20.45 7.23 20.49
CA GLU A 11 19.58 6.39 21.31
C GLU A 11 19.42 4.98 20.71
N ILE A 12 19.32 3.96 21.56
CA ILE A 12 19.01 2.58 21.19
C ILE A 12 17.79 2.09 21.96
N ILE A 13 16.63 2.06 21.31
CA ILE A 13 15.35 1.76 21.93
C ILE A 13 14.92 0.32 21.61
N PRO A 14 14.42 -0.46 22.57
CA PRO A 14 13.78 -1.75 22.27
C PRO A 14 12.62 -1.60 21.28
N TYR A 15 12.62 -2.44 20.23
CA TYR A 15 11.59 -2.45 19.21
C TYR A 15 11.04 -3.87 19.01
N GLY A 16 9.84 -4.09 19.50
CA GLY A 16 9.26 -5.44 19.55
C GLY A 16 10.07 -6.39 20.44
N LYS A 17 9.94 -7.72 20.19
CA LYS A 17 10.56 -8.73 21.07
C LYS A 17 12.06 -8.92 20.83
N MET A 18 12.52 -8.79 19.58
CA MET A 18 13.85 -9.25 19.16
C MET A 18 14.75 -8.14 18.60
N LYS A 19 14.22 -6.95 18.34
CA LYS A 19 14.91 -5.86 17.66
C LYS A 19 15.15 -4.67 18.56
N SER A 20 16.09 -3.84 18.17
CA SER A 20 16.30 -2.48 18.66
C SER A 20 16.20 -1.51 17.50
N ARG A 21 15.61 -0.35 17.76
CA ARG A 21 15.66 0.83 16.89
C ARG A 21 16.85 1.67 17.32
N VAL A 22 17.65 2.05 16.36
CA VAL A 22 18.82 2.90 16.55
C VAL A 22 18.53 4.25 15.92
N LEU A 23 18.71 5.31 16.66
CA LEU A 23 18.55 6.70 16.23
C LEU A 23 19.92 7.38 16.19
N THR A 24 20.09 8.32 15.27
CA THR A 24 21.31 9.11 15.13
C THR A 24 21.03 10.61 15.21
N ASP A 25 22.08 11.39 15.29
CA ASP A 25 22.04 12.86 15.32
C ASP A 25 21.71 13.50 13.95
N GLU A 26 21.63 12.70 12.86
CA GLU A 26 21.34 13.18 11.49
C GLU A 26 19.99 12.65 10.95
N ASP A 27 19.01 12.47 11.81
CA ASP A 27 17.67 11.92 11.48
C ASP A 27 17.70 10.55 10.79
N PHE A 28 18.86 9.87 10.76
CA PHE A 28 18.98 8.53 10.25
C PHE A 28 18.60 7.52 11.32
N ALA A 29 17.63 6.66 11.01
CA ALA A 29 17.14 5.66 11.93
C ALA A 29 17.01 4.31 11.24
N PHE A 30 17.32 3.23 11.98
CA PHE A 30 17.23 1.86 11.48
C PHE A 30 16.92 0.86 12.58
N SER A 31 16.57 -0.38 12.20
CA SER A 31 16.39 -1.46 13.17
C SER A 31 17.35 -2.63 12.91
N VAL A 32 17.87 -3.19 14.01
CA VAL A 32 18.71 -4.41 14.01
C VAL A 32 18.20 -5.39 15.06
N TYR A 33 18.64 -6.64 15.01
CA TYR A 33 18.38 -7.57 16.10
C TYR A 33 19.21 -7.18 17.34
N ARG A 34 18.63 -7.35 18.53
CA ARG A 34 19.32 -7.04 19.82
C ARG A 34 20.63 -7.79 19.95
N SER A 35 20.68 -9.04 19.49
CA SER A 35 21.89 -9.87 19.53
C SER A 35 23.03 -9.38 18.62
N GLU A 36 22.75 -8.40 17.78
CA GLU A 36 23.73 -7.86 16.81
C GLU A 36 24.27 -6.49 17.21
N THR A 37 23.62 -5.78 18.14
CA THR A 37 24.09 -4.45 18.56
C THR A 37 25.55 -4.51 19.04
N GLY A 38 25.90 -5.47 19.90
CA GLY A 38 27.26 -5.64 20.34
C GLY A 38 28.24 -6.07 19.23
N LYS A 39 27.81 -6.96 18.34
CA LYS A 39 28.64 -7.45 17.21
C LYS A 39 28.94 -6.35 16.19
N LEU A 40 28.01 -5.42 16.02
CA LEU A 40 28.11 -4.29 15.09
C LEU A 40 28.74 -3.03 15.78
N GLY A 41 29.12 -3.13 17.05
CA GLY A 41 29.65 -1.99 17.79
C GLY A 41 28.67 -0.85 17.99
N LEU A 42 27.36 -1.15 17.98
CA LEU A 42 26.30 -0.14 18.15
C LEU A 42 26.07 0.11 19.63
N ALA A 43 26.43 1.30 20.07
CA ALA A 43 26.20 1.80 21.42
C ALA A 43 25.85 3.29 21.35
N GLU A 44 25.15 3.80 22.36
CA GLU A 44 24.90 5.23 22.46
C GLU A 44 26.22 5.99 22.57
N GLY A 45 26.36 7.07 21.82
CA GLY A 45 27.60 7.83 21.65
C GLY A 45 28.59 7.24 20.63
N ALA A 46 28.36 6.02 20.09
CA ALA A 46 29.24 5.46 19.06
C ALA A 46 29.12 6.24 17.73
N VAL A 47 30.23 6.35 17.02
CA VAL A 47 30.33 7.02 15.73
C VAL A 47 30.16 6.00 14.60
N LEU A 48 29.18 6.20 13.75
CA LEU A 48 28.99 5.47 12.51
C LEU A 48 29.74 6.20 11.40
N THR A 49 30.83 5.62 10.95
CA THR A 49 31.60 6.18 9.82
C THR A 49 30.94 5.82 8.51
N GLN A 50 31.23 6.60 7.43
CA GLN A 50 30.72 6.32 6.09
C GLN A 50 31.16 4.93 5.61
N ASP A 51 32.41 4.55 5.86
CA ASP A 51 32.93 3.22 5.50
C ASP A 51 32.16 2.07 6.18
N PHE A 52 31.79 2.26 7.44
CA PHE A 52 30.98 1.27 8.14
C PHE A 52 29.54 1.23 7.62
N LEU A 53 28.97 2.39 7.31
CA LEU A 53 27.63 2.47 6.71
C LEU A 53 27.60 1.73 5.36
N ASP A 54 28.51 2.07 4.44
CA ASP A 54 28.51 1.53 3.08
C ASP A 54 29.03 0.09 3.01
N GLY A 55 30.03 -0.24 3.80
CA GLY A 55 30.66 -1.57 3.76
C GLY A 55 29.97 -2.64 4.60
N THR A 56 29.20 -2.26 5.62
CA THR A 56 28.67 -3.22 6.58
C THR A 56 27.15 -3.05 6.82
N LEU A 57 26.73 -1.87 7.25
CA LEU A 57 25.38 -1.68 7.76
C LEU A 57 24.34 -1.67 6.62
N LEU A 58 24.50 -0.83 5.61
CA LEU A 58 23.55 -0.72 4.51
C LEU A 58 23.42 -2.03 3.70
N PRO A 59 24.51 -2.76 3.38
CA PRO A 59 24.40 -4.09 2.75
C PRO A 59 23.60 -5.09 3.59
N LEU A 60 23.83 -5.11 4.92
CA LEU A 60 23.07 -5.97 5.83
C LEU A 60 21.58 -5.62 5.84
N LEU A 61 21.25 -4.33 5.99
CA LEU A 61 19.86 -3.86 6.02
C LEU A 61 19.15 -4.05 4.67
N THR A 62 19.85 -3.85 3.57
CA THR A 62 19.33 -4.10 2.21
C THR A 62 18.99 -5.57 2.00
N ARG A 63 19.87 -6.49 2.41
CA ARG A 63 19.59 -7.92 2.36
C ARG A 63 18.32 -8.26 3.14
N ARG A 64 18.17 -7.75 4.34
CA ARG A 64 16.98 -7.95 5.17
C ARG A 64 15.72 -7.34 4.58
N ALA A 65 15.84 -6.19 3.94
CA ALA A 65 14.73 -5.58 3.22
C ALA A 65 14.24 -6.51 2.10
N LYS A 66 15.16 -7.09 1.31
CA LYS A 66 14.85 -8.08 0.26
C LYS A 66 14.18 -9.34 0.84
N GLU A 67 14.76 -9.92 1.90
CA GLU A 67 14.17 -11.07 2.60
C GLU A 67 12.76 -10.75 3.11
N ARG A 68 12.56 -9.54 3.65
CA ARG A 68 11.25 -9.11 4.13
C ARG A 68 10.24 -8.93 3.01
N VAL A 69 10.64 -8.41 1.85
CA VAL A 69 9.79 -8.32 0.65
C VAL A 69 9.33 -9.70 0.22
N VAL A 70 10.24 -10.67 0.10
CA VAL A 70 9.88 -12.05 -0.26
C VAL A 70 8.86 -12.64 0.72
N LEU A 71 9.14 -12.58 2.02
CA LEU A 71 8.24 -13.07 3.06
C LEU A 71 6.84 -12.41 3.05
N LEU A 72 6.74 -11.18 2.58
CA LEU A 72 5.46 -10.50 2.43
C LEU A 72 4.73 -11.00 1.20
N LEU A 73 5.43 -11.10 0.06
CA LEU A 73 4.86 -11.52 -1.23
C LEU A 73 4.50 -13.01 -1.28
N GLU A 74 5.17 -13.87 -0.49
CA GLU A 74 4.78 -15.27 -0.32
C GLU A 74 3.38 -15.43 0.31
N LYS A 75 2.91 -14.45 1.06
CA LYS A 75 1.61 -14.52 1.74
C LYS A 75 0.47 -14.01 0.88
N GLN A 76 0.71 -12.94 0.15
CA GLN A 76 -0.23 -12.30 -0.77
C GLN A 76 0.47 -11.26 -1.63
N ASP A 77 -0.11 -10.92 -2.76
CA ASP A 77 0.36 -9.80 -3.59
C ASP A 77 0.18 -8.46 -2.87
N TYR A 78 1.18 -7.60 -3.01
CA TYR A 78 1.16 -6.23 -2.52
C TYR A 78 1.63 -5.26 -3.60
N PRO A 79 0.99 -4.11 -3.75
CA PRO A 79 1.55 -3.01 -4.54
C PRO A 79 2.81 -2.44 -3.90
N GLU A 80 3.65 -1.81 -4.73
CA GLU A 80 4.90 -1.20 -4.28
C GLU A 80 4.71 -0.24 -3.10
N ALA A 81 3.73 0.67 -3.20
CA ALA A 81 3.47 1.64 -2.14
C ALA A 81 3.19 0.99 -0.78
N VAL A 82 2.53 -0.17 -0.78
CA VAL A 82 2.25 -0.93 0.45
C VAL A 82 3.52 -1.59 0.98
N LEU A 83 4.36 -2.18 0.12
CA LEU A 83 5.63 -2.77 0.52
C LEU A 83 6.56 -1.70 1.11
N ARG A 84 6.71 -0.55 0.46
CA ARG A 84 7.48 0.59 0.97
C ARG A 84 7.00 1.01 2.36
N ARG A 85 5.69 1.18 2.55
CA ARG A 85 5.10 1.52 3.84
C ARG A 85 5.43 0.48 4.93
N LYS A 86 5.34 -0.81 4.60
CA LYS A 86 5.66 -1.91 5.54
C LYS A 86 7.14 -1.95 5.92
N LEU A 87 8.04 -1.64 4.98
CA LEU A 87 9.48 -1.54 5.23
C LEU A 87 9.81 -0.32 6.10
N ARG A 88 9.22 0.85 5.83
CA ARG A 88 9.35 2.05 6.68
C ARG A 88 8.87 1.78 8.11
N GLN A 89 7.75 1.12 8.27
CA GLN A 89 7.24 0.71 9.59
C GLN A 89 8.20 -0.21 10.35
N SER A 90 9.10 -0.89 9.65
CA SER A 90 10.15 -1.72 10.25
C SER A 90 11.46 -0.96 10.48
N TRP A 91 11.47 0.36 10.33
CA TRP A 91 12.66 1.22 10.47
C TRP A 91 13.77 0.79 9.48
N THR A 92 13.41 0.49 8.26
CA THR A 92 14.34 0.23 7.17
C THR A 92 14.69 1.56 6.50
N PRO A 93 15.96 1.92 6.33
CA PRO A 93 16.36 3.15 5.64
C PRO A 93 15.87 3.20 4.18
N GLU A 94 15.55 4.41 3.69
CA GLU A 94 15.01 4.58 2.32
C GLU A 94 15.91 3.99 1.24
N ALA A 95 17.22 4.20 1.31
CA ALA A 95 18.18 3.62 0.34
C ALA A 95 18.08 2.08 0.30
N CYS A 96 17.86 1.42 1.44
CA CYS A 96 17.66 -0.04 1.52
C CYS A 96 16.31 -0.46 0.98
N ILE A 97 15.27 0.37 1.20
CA ILE A 97 13.94 0.16 0.62
C ILE A 97 14.02 0.24 -0.90
N ASP A 98 14.62 1.30 -1.43
CA ASP A 98 14.78 1.50 -2.89
C ASP A 98 15.50 0.33 -3.53
N ALA A 99 16.63 -0.08 -2.97
CA ALA A 99 17.39 -1.22 -3.46
C ALA A 99 16.60 -2.55 -3.40
N ALA A 100 15.76 -2.74 -2.39
CA ALA A 100 14.93 -3.93 -2.29
C ALA A 100 13.77 -3.92 -3.29
N ILE A 101 13.15 -2.77 -3.53
CA ILE A 101 12.05 -2.60 -4.49
C ILE A 101 12.56 -2.76 -5.93
N VAL A 102 13.66 -2.12 -6.29
CA VAL A 102 14.29 -2.29 -7.61
C VAL A 102 14.60 -3.76 -7.86
N TRP A 103 15.26 -4.42 -6.91
CA TRP A 103 15.55 -5.84 -7.00
C TRP A 103 14.28 -6.71 -7.16
N ALA A 104 13.20 -6.40 -6.43
CA ALA A 104 11.96 -7.16 -6.52
C ALA A 104 11.27 -7.01 -7.88
N ARG A 105 11.34 -5.82 -8.49
CA ARG A 105 10.87 -5.57 -9.86
C ARG A 105 11.70 -6.34 -10.90
N GLU A 106 13.03 -6.30 -10.80
CA GLU A 106 13.95 -7.02 -11.69
C GLU A 106 13.73 -8.54 -11.65
N LYS A 107 13.33 -9.06 -10.48
CA LYS A 107 13.00 -10.49 -10.29
C LYS A 107 11.54 -10.83 -10.62
N HIS A 108 10.74 -9.86 -11.09
CA HIS A 108 9.31 -10.02 -11.37
C HIS A 108 8.48 -10.49 -10.17
N TYR A 109 8.97 -10.25 -8.96
CA TYR A 109 8.21 -10.49 -7.73
C TYR A 109 7.18 -9.40 -7.49
N LEU A 110 7.49 -8.18 -7.89
CA LEU A 110 6.64 -6.99 -7.74
C LEU A 110 6.20 -6.49 -9.11
N ASP A 111 4.88 -6.38 -9.30
CA ASP A 111 4.25 -5.90 -10.53
C ASP A 111 2.89 -5.27 -10.19
N ASP A 112 2.86 -3.95 -10.14
CA ASP A 112 1.67 -3.17 -9.80
C ASP A 112 0.58 -3.28 -10.87
N ARG A 113 0.95 -3.46 -12.15
CA ARG A 113 -0.02 -3.70 -13.24
C ARG A 113 -0.75 -5.02 -13.02
N ARG A 114 0.00 -6.10 -12.85
CA ARG A 114 -0.58 -7.43 -12.58
C ARG A 114 -1.47 -7.42 -11.33
N PHE A 115 -1.02 -6.72 -10.27
CA PHE A 115 -1.83 -6.56 -9.07
C PHE A 115 -3.16 -5.86 -9.37
N ALA A 116 -3.14 -4.75 -10.13
CA ALA A 116 -4.33 -3.97 -10.46
C ALA A 116 -5.27 -4.75 -11.38
N GLU A 117 -4.75 -5.46 -12.40
CA GLU A 117 -5.52 -6.32 -13.29
C GLU A 117 -6.24 -7.43 -12.51
N ASN A 118 -5.54 -8.12 -11.62
CA ASN A 118 -6.12 -9.14 -10.75
C ASN A 118 -7.21 -8.52 -9.84
N TYR A 119 -6.94 -7.36 -9.26
CA TYR A 119 -7.91 -6.67 -8.43
C TYR A 119 -9.20 -6.34 -9.20
N LEU A 120 -9.07 -5.80 -10.41
CA LEU A 120 -10.21 -5.50 -11.28
C LEU A 120 -10.98 -6.77 -11.67
N ALA A 121 -10.28 -7.84 -12.07
CA ALA A 121 -10.91 -9.11 -12.43
C ALA A 121 -11.79 -9.68 -11.30
N TRP A 122 -11.36 -9.54 -10.06
CA TRP A 122 -12.11 -10.03 -8.89
C TRP A 122 -13.25 -9.11 -8.44
N HIS A 123 -13.20 -7.81 -8.75
CA HIS A 123 -14.11 -6.84 -8.14
C HIS A 123 -15.00 -6.08 -9.15
N ALA A 124 -14.73 -6.18 -10.46
CA ALA A 124 -15.47 -5.43 -11.49
C ALA A 124 -16.95 -5.77 -11.54
N SER A 125 -17.34 -7.00 -11.21
CA SER A 125 -18.75 -7.41 -11.20
C SER A 125 -19.59 -6.83 -10.05
N GLY A 126 -18.96 -6.32 -8.99
CA GLY A 126 -19.68 -5.87 -7.79
C GLY A 126 -19.37 -4.44 -7.34
N LYS A 127 -18.58 -3.67 -8.12
CA LYS A 127 -18.20 -2.30 -7.76
C LYS A 127 -18.28 -1.38 -8.97
N SER A 128 -18.76 -0.15 -8.75
CA SER A 128 -18.75 0.87 -9.80
C SER A 128 -17.32 1.24 -10.22
N ARG A 129 -17.15 1.76 -11.44
CA ARG A 129 -15.87 2.27 -11.96
C ARG A 129 -15.22 3.27 -11.00
N ARG A 130 -16.01 4.20 -10.49
CA ARG A 130 -15.53 5.20 -9.52
C ARG A 130 -15.01 4.55 -8.25
N ARG A 131 -15.69 3.53 -7.75
CA ARG A 131 -15.26 2.79 -6.55
C ARG A 131 -13.99 2.01 -6.81
N LEU A 132 -13.90 1.30 -7.93
CA LEU A 132 -12.70 0.56 -8.35
C LEU A 132 -11.49 1.50 -8.48
N PHE A 133 -11.67 2.65 -9.13
CA PHE A 133 -10.62 3.66 -9.24
C PHE A 133 -10.12 4.14 -7.87
N SER A 134 -11.05 4.54 -7.00
CA SER A 134 -10.72 4.97 -5.63
C SER A 134 -10.00 3.88 -4.83
N ASP A 135 -10.44 2.64 -4.98
CA ASP A 135 -9.83 1.51 -4.30
C ASP A 135 -8.38 1.26 -4.79
N LEU A 136 -8.13 1.31 -6.11
CA LEU A 136 -6.78 1.18 -6.68
C LEU A 136 -5.85 2.29 -6.17
N LEU A 137 -6.30 3.55 -6.19
CA LEU A 137 -5.53 4.67 -5.64
C LEU A 137 -5.24 4.50 -4.14
N SER A 138 -6.22 4.05 -3.35
CA SER A 138 -6.05 3.81 -1.92
C SER A 138 -5.04 2.71 -1.61
N LYS A 139 -4.87 1.77 -2.53
CA LYS A 139 -3.84 0.72 -2.49
C LYS A 139 -2.47 1.22 -2.94
N GLY A 140 -2.41 2.43 -3.51
CA GLY A 140 -1.18 3.07 -3.96
C GLY A 140 -0.81 2.71 -5.39
N ILE A 141 -1.75 2.23 -6.19
CA ILE A 141 -1.57 2.10 -7.64
C ILE A 141 -1.52 3.50 -8.25
N ASP A 142 -0.62 3.69 -9.20
CA ASP A 142 -0.48 4.94 -9.93
C ASP A 142 -1.78 5.34 -10.61
N ARG A 143 -2.05 6.64 -10.66
CA ARG A 143 -3.31 7.19 -11.17
C ARG A 143 -3.53 6.89 -12.65
N ASP A 144 -2.47 7.06 -13.45
CA ASP A 144 -2.57 6.88 -14.90
C ASP A 144 -2.72 5.40 -15.25
N LEU A 145 -1.99 4.54 -14.54
CA LEU A 145 -2.14 3.09 -14.65
C LEU A 145 -3.55 2.63 -14.23
N ALA A 146 -4.09 3.16 -13.14
CA ALA A 146 -5.45 2.83 -12.70
C ALA A 146 -6.51 3.27 -13.71
N ALA A 147 -6.36 4.45 -14.32
CA ALA A 147 -7.25 4.95 -15.35
C ALA A 147 -7.18 4.09 -16.62
N GLU A 148 -5.98 3.82 -17.12
CA GLU A 148 -5.74 2.96 -18.28
C GLU A 148 -6.40 1.59 -18.15
N LEU A 149 -6.17 0.91 -17.03
CA LEU A 149 -6.71 -0.42 -16.81
C LEU A 149 -8.24 -0.43 -16.67
N LEU A 150 -8.81 0.61 -16.06
CA LEU A 150 -10.25 0.74 -15.96
C LEU A 150 -10.93 1.03 -17.30
N GLU A 151 -10.28 1.73 -18.23
CA GLU A 151 -10.82 1.91 -19.58
C GLU A 151 -10.99 0.58 -20.31
N GLN A 152 -10.07 -0.36 -20.07
CA GLN A 152 -10.09 -1.70 -20.67
C GLN A 152 -10.98 -2.69 -19.90
N CYS A 153 -11.38 -2.36 -18.67
CA CYS A 153 -12.16 -3.25 -17.82
C CYS A 153 -13.65 -3.16 -18.13
N PRO A 154 -14.32 -4.28 -18.48
CA PRO A 154 -15.76 -4.29 -18.66
C PRO A 154 -16.47 -4.18 -17.32
N VAL A 155 -17.03 -3.03 -17.02
CA VAL A 155 -17.86 -2.81 -15.83
C VAL A 155 -19.27 -2.48 -16.28
N ASP A 156 -20.20 -3.38 -16.01
CA ASP A 156 -21.62 -3.21 -16.30
C ASP A 156 -22.34 -2.60 -15.09
N GLU A 157 -22.30 -1.28 -15.00
CA GLU A 157 -22.90 -0.54 -13.89
C GLU A 157 -24.43 -0.57 -13.92
N GLU A 158 -25.04 -0.74 -15.10
CA GLU A 158 -26.51 -0.82 -15.23
C GLU A 158 -27.03 -2.10 -14.57
N THR A 159 -26.45 -3.25 -14.94
CA THR A 159 -26.79 -4.52 -14.30
C THR A 159 -26.51 -4.51 -12.81
N GLN A 160 -25.40 -3.93 -12.37
CA GLN A 160 -25.07 -3.83 -10.94
C GLN A 160 -26.13 -3.02 -10.17
N ILE A 161 -26.56 -1.87 -10.72
CA ILE A 161 -27.61 -1.04 -10.09
C ILE A 161 -28.92 -1.81 -10.03
N ALA A 162 -29.33 -2.46 -11.10
CA ALA A 162 -30.55 -3.26 -11.14
C ALA A 162 -30.55 -4.39 -10.10
N GLU A 163 -29.39 -5.07 -9.93
CA GLU A 163 -29.24 -6.08 -8.87
C GLU A 163 -29.32 -5.48 -7.47
N GLU A 164 -28.73 -4.31 -7.22
CA GLU A 164 -28.85 -3.64 -5.92
C GLU A 164 -30.28 -3.22 -5.60
N LEU A 165 -31.01 -2.69 -6.58
CA LEU A 165 -32.42 -2.36 -6.45
C LEU A 165 -33.25 -3.61 -6.12
N ARG A 166 -33.02 -4.71 -6.82
CA ARG A 166 -33.68 -5.99 -6.58
C ARG A 166 -33.39 -6.54 -5.18
N LYS A 167 -32.13 -6.53 -4.75
CA LYS A 167 -31.73 -6.95 -3.38
C LYS A 167 -32.39 -6.13 -2.28
N LYS A 168 -32.70 -4.86 -2.57
CA LYS A 168 -33.38 -3.94 -1.63
C LYS A 168 -34.89 -3.94 -1.77
N HIS A 169 -35.43 -4.76 -2.68
CA HIS A 169 -36.87 -4.82 -2.98
C HIS A 169 -37.43 -3.43 -3.32
N TYR A 170 -36.64 -2.62 -4.04
CA TYR A 170 -37.10 -1.30 -4.49
C TYR A 170 -38.07 -1.44 -5.65
N ASP A 171 -39.22 -0.81 -5.53
CA ASP A 171 -40.26 -0.75 -6.57
C ASP A 171 -40.49 0.71 -6.97
N PRO A 172 -40.10 1.10 -8.22
CA PRO A 172 -40.24 2.48 -8.69
C PRO A 172 -41.68 3.01 -8.71
N GLU A 173 -42.67 2.10 -8.89
CA GLU A 173 -44.08 2.48 -8.99
C GLU A 173 -44.70 2.79 -7.62
N SER A 174 -44.29 2.09 -6.56
CA SER A 174 -44.83 2.24 -5.22
C SER A 174 -43.97 3.04 -4.26
N ALA A 175 -42.70 3.33 -4.64
CA ALA A 175 -41.73 4.01 -3.78
C ALA A 175 -42.16 5.46 -3.46
N ASP A 176 -42.23 5.79 -2.18
CA ASP A 176 -42.44 7.15 -1.73
C ASP A 176 -41.17 8.01 -1.89
N PRO A 177 -41.25 9.36 -1.81
CA PRO A 177 -40.11 10.24 -1.93
C PRO A 177 -38.96 9.94 -0.92
N LYS A 178 -39.30 9.48 0.28
CA LYS A 178 -38.34 9.16 1.34
C LYS A 178 -37.55 7.87 0.98
N GLU A 179 -38.25 6.89 0.47
CA GLU A 179 -37.65 5.64 0.02
C GLU A 179 -36.76 5.87 -1.20
N ARG A 180 -37.23 6.64 -2.19
CA ARG A 180 -36.44 7.05 -3.35
C ARG A 180 -35.15 7.76 -2.95
N ASN A 181 -35.21 8.73 -2.03
CA ASN A 181 -34.06 9.46 -1.55
C ASN A 181 -33.08 8.54 -0.79
N ARG A 182 -33.59 7.60 0.00
CA ARG A 182 -32.78 6.60 0.70
C ARG A 182 -32.02 5.70 -0.28
N MET A 183 -32.69 5.25 -1.34
CA MET A 183 -32.09 4.42 -2.36
C MET A 183 -31.05 5.20 -3.20
N ALA A 184 -31.37 6.44 -3.60
CA ALA A 184 -30.42 7.32 -4.27
C ALA A 184 -29.14 7.53 -3.44
N ALA A 185 -29.27 7.81 -2.15
CA ALA A 185 -28.15 7.95 -1.24
C ALA A 185 -27.33 6.65 -1.06
N HIS A 186 -28.00 5.49 -1.10
CA HIS A 186 -27.35 4.18 -1.08
C HIS A 186 -26.48 3.99 -2.32
N LEU A 187 -27.04 4.15 -3.51
CA LEU A 187 -26.33 4.00 -4.78
C LEU A 187 -25.19 5.03 -4.94
N ALA A 188 -25.39 6.27 -4.49
CA ALA A 188 -24.34 7.31 -4.51
C ALA A 188 -23.12 6.91 -3.64
N ARG A 189 -23.36 6.30 -2.46
CA ARG A 189 -22.25 5.77 -1.62
C ARG A 189 -21.51 4.60 -2.28
N HIS A 190 -22.16 3.86 -3.16
CA HIS A 190 -21.53 2.81 -3.98
C HIS A 190 -20.74 3.38 -5.17
N GLY A 191 -20.84 4.71 -5.41
CA GLY A 191 -20.03 5.43 -6.39
C GLY A 191 -20.67 5.56 -7.76
N TYR A 192 -21.94 5.20 -7.93
CA TYR A 192 -22.66 5.41 -9.18
C TYR A 192 -22.93 6.89 -9.44
N SER A 193 -22.94 7.30 -10.70
CA SER A 193 -23.21 8.69 -11.08
C SER A 193 -24.68 9.06 -10.86
N TRP A 194 -24.93 10.35 -10.64
CA TRP A 194 -26.30 10.83 -10.43
C TRP A 194 -27.21 10.53 -11.62
N ALA A 195 -26.71 10.64 -12.85
CA ALA A 195 -27.47 10.33 -14.07
C ALA A 195 -27.91 8.85 -14.11
N GLN A 196 -27.01 7.92 -13.76
CA GLN A 196 -27.33 6.48 -13.69
C GLN A 196 -28.34 6.20 -12.58
N ILE A 197 -28.16 6.81 -11.42
CA ILE A 197 -29.08 6.65 -10.28
C ILE A 197 -30.47 7.14 -10.65
N GLU A 198 -30.58 8.33 -11.23
CA GLU A 198 -31.87 8.91 -11.60
C GLU A 198 -32.58 8.08 -12.67
N SER A 199 -31.81 7.60 -13.67
CA SER A 199 -32.34 6.71 -14.71
C SER A 199 -32.89 5.42 -14.09
N ALA A 200 -32.11 4.76 -13.25
CA ALA A 200 -32.48 3.47 -12.66
C ALA A 200 -33.66 3.56 -11.67
N LEU A 201 -33.79 4.67 -10.93
CA LEU A 201 -34.91 4.85 -9.99
C LEU A 201 -36.23 5.23 -10.67
N ARG A 202 -36.22 5.53 -11.97
CA ARG A 202 -37.42 5.83 -12.79
C ARG A 202 -37.89 4.67 -13.66
N GLN A 203 -37.01 3.69 -13.91
CA GLN A 203 -37.35 2.54 -14.77
C GLN A 203 -38.10 1.50 -13.93
N PRO A 204 -39.21 0.96 -14.46
CA PRO A 204 -39.95 -0.12 -13.84
C PRO A 204 -39.19 -1.45 -13.88
#